data_b6fabac6be19bcb78206938c84a3bfb5
#
_entry.id   b6fabac6be19bcb78206938c84a3bfb5
#
_cell.length_a   1.000
_cell.length_b   1.000
_cell.length_c   1.000
_cell.angle_alpha   90.00
_cell.angle_beta   90.00
_cell.angle_gamma   90.00
#
_symmetry.space_group_name_H-M   'P 1'
#
loop_
_entity.id
_entity.type
_entity.pdbx_description
1 polymer ?
#
loop_
_entity_poly.entity_id
_entity_poly.type
_entity_poly.pdbx_seq_one_letter_code
_entity_poly.pdbx_strand_id
1 'polypeptide(L)'
;MNPFRIPIEAEIDLHAFAPADIRSVVEEYVNAAAEAGLREVRLVHGRGRGVQRGIVQAALERHPRVVAFADDTASHLGATIATLRLD
;
A
#
# COMPACT_ATOMS: atom_id res chain seq x y z
N MET A 1 24.45 -3.61 8.59
CA MET A 1 23.34 -2.83 7.98
C MET A 1 23.90 -1.84 6.97
N ASN A 2 23.25 -1.73 5.83
CA ASN A 2 23.66 -0.75 4.83
C ASN A 2 23.20 0.65 5.28
N PRO A 3 24.12 1.61 5.53
CA PRO A 3 23.73 2.94 6.03
C PRO A 3 22.92 3.76 5.01
N PHE A 4 22.95 3.37 3.74
CA PHE A 4 22.19 4.07 2.70
C PHE A 4 20.81 3.46 2.46
N ARG A 5 20.49 2.39 3.15
CA ARG A 5 19.19 1.74 3.01
C ARG A 5 18.14 2.50 3.83
N ILE A 6 17.09 2.96 3.16
CA ILE A 6 15.95 3.60 3.83
C ILE A 6 15.04 2.50 4.35
N PRO A 7 14.73 2.48 5.67
CA PRO A 7 13.79 1.48 6.19
C PRO A 7 12.41 1.61 5.55
N ILE A 8 11.76 0.47 5.30
CA ILE A 8 10.39 0.47 4.78
C ILE A 8 9.45 0.76 5.95
N GLU A 9 8.64 1.78 5.80
CA GLU A 9 7.65 2.15 6.81
C GLU A 9 6.34 1.41 6.59
N ALA A 10 5.56 1.28 7.67
CA ALA A 10 4.26 0.61 7.62
C ALA A 10 3.18 1.44 6.92
N GLU A 11 3.54 2.61 6.43
CA GLU A 11 2.62 3.49 5.73
C GLU A 11 3.30 4.10 4.51
N ILE A 12 2.55 4.23 3.43
CA ILE A 12 3.01 4.93 2.24
C ILE A 12 1.94 5.93 1.80
N ASP A 13 2.36 7.13 1.46
CA ASP A 13 1.48 8.17 0.95
C ASP A 13 1.54 8.19 -0.58
N LEU A 14 0.44 7.82 -1.21
CA LEU A 14 0.35 7.68 -2.66
C LEU A 14 -0.38 8.84 -3.34
N HIS A 15 -0.91 9.79 -2.57
CA HIS A 15 -1.80 10.79 -3.15
C HIS A 15 -1.11 11.70 -4.18
N ALA A 16 0.19 11.86 -4.09
CA ALA A 16 0.96 12.69 -5.00
C ALA A 16 1.45 11.96 -6.26
N PHE A 17 1.30 10.63 -6.32
CA PHE A 17 1.70 9.86 -7.49
C PHE A 17 0.67 9.99 -8.61
N ALA A 18 1.13 9.99 -9.85
CA ALA A 18 0.23 9.95 -10.99
C ALA A 18 -0.53 8.62 -11.04
N PRO A 19 -1.81 8.61 -11.43
CA PRO A 19 -2.58 7.36 -11.49
C PRO A 19 -1.90 6.24 -12.26
N ALA A 20 -1.18 6.56 -13.34
CA ALA A 20 -0.48 5.58 -14.16
C ALA A 20 0.65 4.85 -13.41
N ASP A 21 1.18 5.45 -12.34
CA ASP A 21 2.30 4.90 -11.59
C ASP A 21 1.86 4.12 -10.35
N ILE A 22 0.63 4.32 -9.90
CA ILE A 22 0.16 3.76 -8.62
C ILE A 22 0.30 2.25 -8.57
N ARG A 23 -0.09 1.55 -9.63
CA ARG A 23 -0.06 0.09 -9.64
C ARG A 23 1.34 -0.46 -9.35
N SER A 24 2.35 0.02 -10.08
CA SER A 24 3.71 -0.47 -9.89
C SER A 24 4.28 -0.06 -8.52
N VAL A 25 3.94 1.14 -8.05
CA VAL A 25 4.37 1.58 -6.72
C VAL A 25 3.80 0.68 -5.64
N VAL A 26 2.50 0.34 -5.73
CA VAL A 26 1.86 -0.56 -4.76
C VAL A 26 2.50 -1.95 -4.79
N GLU A 27 2.73 -2.50 -5.99
CA GLU A 27 3.34 -3.82 -6.13
C GLU A 27 4.73 -3.87 -5.47
N GLU A 28 5.57 -2.88 -5.75
CA GLU A 28 6.91 -2.81 -5.18
C GLU A 28 6.88 -2.58 -3.68
N TYR A 29 6.00 -1.69 -3.22
CA TYR A 29 5.89 -1.40 -1.80
C TYR A 29 5.47 -2.64 -1.00
N VAL A 30 4.45 -3.36 -1.47
CA VAL A 30 3.97 -4.55 -0.77
C VAL A 30 5.07 -5.61 -0.69
N ASN A 31 5.82 -5.83 -1.78
CA ASN A 31 6.92 -6.77 -1.76
C ASN A 31 7.99 -6.36 -0.75
N ALA A 32 8.39 -5.10 -0.75
CA ALA A 32 9.40 -4.61 0.17
C ALA A 32 8.92 -4.67 1.63
N ALA A 33 7.66 -4.34 1.87
CA ALA A 33 7.08 -4.38 3.21
C ALA A 33 7.03 -5.81 3.76
N ALA A 34 6.61 -6.76 2.93
CA ALA A 34 6.57 -8.17 3.34
C ALA A 34 7.97 -8.69 3.63
N GLU A 35 8.95 -8.35 2.82
CA GLU A 35 10.35 -8.73 3.05
C GLU A 35 10.92 -8.10 4.31
N ALA A 36 10.43 -6.92 4.68
CA ALA A 36 10.81 -6.27 5.93
C ALA A 36 10.09 -6.83 7.16
N GLY A 37 9.18 -7.78 6.98
CA GLY A 37 8.45 -8.42 8.06
C GLY A 37 7.20 -7.69 8.53
N LEU A 38 6.69 -6.77 7.72
CA LEU A 38 5.47 -6.03 8.08
C LEU A 38 4.24 -6.83 7.72
N ARG A 39 3.41 -7.15 8.71
CA ARG A 39 2.16 -7.89 8.46
C ARG A 39 1.02 -6.99 8.03
N GLU A 40 1.08 -5.72 8.39
CA GLU A 40 0.03 -4.79 8.09
C GLU A 40 0.64 -3.48 7.62
N VAL A 41 0.09 -2.93 6.55
CA VAL A 41 0.53 -1.66 6.00
C VAL A 41 -0.66 -0.78 5.68
N ARG A 42 -0.44 0.52 5.70
CA ARG A 42 -1.46 1.52 5.42
C ARG A 42 -1.06 2.29 4.16
N LEU A 43 -1.95 2.30 3.18
CA LEU A 43 -1.71 2.97 1.91
C LEU A 43 -2.65 4.17 1.82
N VAL A 44 -2.07 5.37 1.87
CA VAL A 44 -2.83 6.62 1.83
C VAL A 44 -2.97 7.06 0.38
N HIS A 45 -4.19 7.00 -0.14
CA HIS A 45 -4.47 7.35 -1.54
C HIS A 45 -5.26 8.65 -1.67
N GLY A 46 -5.71 9.21 -0.55
CA GLY A 46 -6.56 10.37 -0.54
C GLY A 46 -8.03 10.02 -0.81
N ARG A 47 -8.92 10.94 -0.47
CA ARG A 47 -10.36 10.71 -0.65
C ARG A 47 -10.81 10.97 -2.09
N GLY A 48 -10.52 12.15 -2.61
CA GLY A 48 -10.82 12.54 -3.98
C GLY A 48 -12.10 11.94 -4.56
N ARG A 49 -12.04 11.55 -5.83
CA ARG A 49 -13.14 10.88 -6.53
C ARG A 49 -13.06 9.36 -6.44
N GLY A 50 -12.14 8.83 -5.64
CA GLY A 50 -11.98 7.40 -5.51
C GLY A 50 -11.17 6.74 -6.61
N VAL A 51 -10.62 7.50 -7.55
CA VAL A 51 -9.84 6.93 -8.66
C VAL A 51 -8.60 6.22 -8.14
N GLN A 52 -7.80 6.89 -7.31
CA GLN A 52 -6.59 6.28 -6.76
C GLN A 52 -6.92 5.16 -5.80
N ARG A 53 -7.95 5.31 -4.97
CA ARG A 53 -8.43 4.24 -4.10
C ARG A 53 -8.73 2.97 -4.91
N GLY A 54 -9.46 3.12 -6.02
CA GLY A 54 -9.80 2.00 -6.88
C GLY A 54 -8.57 1.32 -7.47
N ILE A 55 -7.58 2.09 -7.93
CA ILE A 55 -6.35 1.55 -8.49
C ILE A 55 -5.56 0.81 -7.41
N VAL A 56 -5.43 1.40 -6.22
CA VAL A 56 -4.72 0.78 -5.10
C VAL A 56 -5.38 -0.55 -4.73
N GLN A 57 -6.68 -0.56 -4.54
CA GLN A 57 -7.39 -1.77 -4.11
C GLN A 57 -7.38 -2.85 -5.19
N ALA A 58 -7.44 -2.48 -6.47
CA ALA A 58 -7.31 -3.45 -7.57
C ALA A 58 -5.91 -4.07 -7.57
N ALA A 59 -4.86 -3.28 -7.33
CA ALA A 59 -3.49 -3.79 -7.25
C ALA A 59 -3.32 -4.73 -6.06
N LEU A 60 -3.89 -4.39 -4.91
CA LEU A 60 -3.84 -5.23 -3.71
C LEU A 60 -4.55 -6.56 -3.94
N GLU A 61 -5.72 -6.53 -4.58
CA GLU A 61 -6.49 -7.74 -4.84
C GLU A 61 -5.73 -8.74 -5.69
N ARG A 62 -4.89 -8.26 -6.60
CA ARG A 62 -4.09 -9.11 -7.50
C ARG A 62 -2.77 -9.54 -6.91
N HIS A 63 -2.36 -8.95 -5.80
CA HIS A 63 -1.03 -9.22 -5.25
C HIS A 63 -1.02 -10.50 -4.44
N PRO A 64 -0.11 -11.45 -4.74
CA PRO A 64 -0.11 -12.76 -4.07
C PRO A 64 0.24 -12.69 -2.59
N ARG A 65 0.87 -11.63 -2.14
CA ARG A 65 1.22 -11.47 -0.73
C ARG A 65 0.16 -10.73 0.09
N VAL A 66 -0.90 -10.26 -0.54
CA VAL A 66 -2.00 -9.59 0.17
C VAL A 66 -3.04 -10.63 0.56
N VAL A 67 -3.25 -10.79 1.86
CA VAL A 67 -4.24 -11.72 2.40
C VAL A 67 -5.63 -11.09 2.41
N ALA A 68 -5.68 -9.81 2.80
CA ALA A 68 -6.94 -9.07 2.90
C ALA A 68 -6.64 -7.58 2.90
N PHE A 69 -7.62 -6.77 2.55
CA PHE A 69 -7.53 -5.33 2.68
C PHE A 69 -8.91 -4.75 2.98
N ALA A 70 -8.92 -3.57 3.58
CA ALA A 70 -10.16 -2.86 3.90
C ALA A 70 -9.89 -1.37 3.97
N ASP A 71 -10.93 -0.57 3.81
CA ASP A 71 -10.84 0.86 4.01
C ASP A 71 -10.47 1.17 5.46
N ASP A 72 -9.60 2.14 5.66
CA ASP A 72 -9.33 2.68 6.98
C ASP A 72 -10.44 3.69 7.31
N THR A 73 -11.40 3.27 8.10
CA THR A 73 -12.57 4.09 8.44
C THR A 73 -12.20 5.34 9.23
N ALA A 74 -11.07 5.31 9.95
CA ALA A 74 -10.61 6.47 10.69
C ALA A 74 -10.13 7.60 9.78
N SER A 75 -9.79 7.30 8.53
CA SER A 75 -9.31 8.29 7.56
C SER A 75 -10.40 8.70 6.55
N HIS A 76 -11.65 8.36 6.81
CA HIS A 76 -12.78 8.72 5.94
C HIS A 76 -12.58 8.30 4.48
N LEU A 77 -12.13 7.06 4.27
CA LEU A 77 -11.86 6.49 2.95
C LEU A 77 -10.63 7.08 2.26
N GLY A 78 -9.78 7.80 2.99
CA GLY A 78 -8.52 8.35 2.45
C GLY A 78 -7.38 7.36 2.45
N ALA A 79 -7.54 6.18 3.04
CA ALA A 79 -6.50 5.15 3.10
C ALA A 79 -7.11 3.75 3.10
N THR A 80 -6.27 2.79 2.73
CA THR A 80 -6.58 1.36 2.76
C THR A 80 -5.56 0.66 3.64
N ILE A 81 -6.02 -0.25 4.48
CA ILE A 81 -5.14 -1.10 5.30
C ILE A 81 -5.08 -2.47 4.66
N ALA A 82 -3.88 -2.97 4.42
CA ALA A 82 -3.66 -4.27 3.84
C ALA A 82 -2.92 -5.19 4.81
N THR A 83 -3.36 -6.44 4.88
CA THR A 83 -2.72 -7.48 5.67
C THR A 83 -1.88 -8.34 4.73
N LEU A 84 -0.62 -8.55 5.07
CA LEU A 84 0.34 -9.22 4.20
C LEU A 84 0.72 -10.60 4.74
N ARG A 85 0.95 -11.53 3.81
CA ARG A 85 1.52 -12.82 4.10
C ARG A 85 3.04 -12.71 4.04
N LEU A 86 3.71 -13.17 5.08
CA LEU A 86 5.16 -13.02 5.22
C LEU A 86 5.97 -14.22 4.74
N ASP A 87 5.32 -15.32 4.49
CA ASP A 87 5.96 -16.57 4.04
C ASP A 87 5.97 -16.76 2.52
#